data_d6946e8c75f2d48cca7d23f0c9734de5
#
_entry.id   d6946e8c75f2d48cca7d23f0c9734de5
#
_cell.length_a   1.000
_cell.length_b   1.000
_cell.length_c   1.000
_cell.angle_alpha   90.00
_cell.angle_beta   90.00
_cell.angle_gamma   90.00
#
_symmetry.space_group_name_H-M   'P 1'
#
loop_
_entity.id
_entity.type
_entity.pdbx_description
1 polymer ?
#
loop_
_entity_poly.entity_id
_entity_poly.type
_entity_poly.pdbx_seq_one_letter_code
_entity_poly.pdbx_strand_id
1 'polypeptide(L)'
;MYDNEIIDLYWQRDEQAIKETADKYGTYCLKISLNILEDMSDSEENVNDTYLRAWSSIPPSRPKSLKAFIARIARNLALNRYKAERTQKRQASAFAVSLDELDLCTPSRVNIEDEMEMAHLSKCISDFLYRQSTDARSIFVCRYFYCESIEDISVRFGFSHSKIKSTLMRTRTKLKAYLQKEGYFEE
;
A
#
# COMPACT_ATOMS: atom_id res chain seq x y z
N MET A 1 7.72 7.02 21.65
CA MET A 1 6.55 7.95 21.73
C MET A 1 5.31 7.27 21.15
N TYR A 2 4.09 7.56 21.65
CA TYR A 2 2.84 7.04 21.10
C TYR A 2 2.43 7.80 19.84
N ASP A 3 1.66 7.14 18.93
CA ASP A 3 1.27 7.73 17.64
C ASP A 3 0.53 9.07 17.78
N ASN A 4 -0.35 9.19 18.79
CA ASN A 4 -1.09 10.41 19.03
C ASN A 4 -0.19 11.58 19.41
N GLU A 5 0.84 11.33 20.23
CA GLU A 5 1.82 12.34 20.63
C GLU A 5 2.63 12.84 19.43
N ILE A 6 3.03 11.93 18.54
CA ILE A 6 3.73 12.30 17.29
C ILE A 6 2.81 13.14 16.40
N ILE A 7 1.52 12.77 16.28
CA ILE A 7 0.54 13.55 15.51
C ILE A 7 0.36 14.94 16.12
N ASP A 8 0.36 15.07 17.45
CA ASP A 8 0.24 16.36 18.12
C ASP A 8 1.46 17.24 17.84
N LEU A 9 2.67 16.68 17.79
CA LEU A 9 3.89 17.42 17.36
C LEU A 9 3.75 17.94 15.93
N TYR A 10 3.22 17.14 14.98
CA TYR A 10 2.92 17.62 13.62
C TYR A 10 1.93 18.79 13.62
N TRP A 11 0.91 18.74 14.46
CA TRP A 11 -0.07 19.81 14.58
C TRP A 11 0.52 21.08 15.17
N GLN A 12 1.48 20.97 16.08
CA GLN A 12 2.24 22.07 16.68
C GLN A 12 3.33 22.60 15.74
N ARG A 13 3.54 21.97 14.59
CA ARG A 13 4.64 22.28 13.67
C ARG A 13 6.03 22.12 14.33
N ASP A 14 6.16 21.19 15.26
CA ASP A 14 7.42 20.84 15.89
C ASP A 14 8.17 19.83 15.01
N GLU A 15 9.38 20.19 14.58
CA GLU A 15 10.24 19.36 13.72
C GLU A 15 10.60 18.01 14.38
N GLN A 16 10.50 17.90 15.70
CA GLN A 16 10.67 16.65 16.43
C GLN A 16 9.70 15.57 15.93
N ALA A 17 8.53 15.95 15.39
CA ALA A 17 7.60 15.01 14.77
C ALA A 17 8.23 14.16 13.67
N ILE A 18 9.09 14.76 12.85
CA ILE A 18 9.80 14.06 11.75
C ILE A 18 10.78 13.05 12.33
N LYS A 19 11.56 13.46 13.33
CA LYS A 19 12.54 12.59 14.00
C LYS A 19 11.85 11.39 14.65
N GLU A 20 10.82 11.62 15.43
CA GLU A 20 10.06 10.55 16.10
C GLU A 20 9.39 9.59 15.09
N THR A 21 8.92 10.13 13.96
CA THR A 21 8.39 9.31 12.86
C THR A 21 9.48 8.46 12.22
N ALA A 22 10.66 9.03 11.98
CA ALA A 22 11.79 8.32 11.40
C ALA A 22 12.28 7.20 12.33
N ASP A 23 12.45 7.48 13.61
CA ASP A 23 12.89 6.50 14.61
C ASP A 23 11.91 5.32 14.73
N LYS A 24 10.60 5.61 14.65
CA LYS A 24 9.56 4.60 14.83
C LYS A 24 9.21 3.82 13.57
N TYR A 25 9.19 4.48 12.41
CA TYR A 25 8.65 3.93 11.17
C TYR A 25 9.62 3.95 9.99
N GLY A 26 10.85 4.48 10.16
CA GLY A 26 11.82 4.60 9.08
C GLY A 26 12.17 3.27 8.42
N THR A 27 12.53 2.26 9.22
CA THR A 27 12.83 0.90 8.72
C THR A 27 11.63 0.27 8.00
N TYR A 28 10.42 0.55 8.49
CA TYR A 28 9.19 0.04 7.89
C TYR A 28 8.90 0.70 6.53
N CYS A 29 9.07 2.01 6.44
CA CYS A 29 8.93 2.75 5.18
C CYS A 29 10.00 2.33 4.16
N LEU A 30 11.25 2.16 4.62
CA LEU A 30 12.34 1.69 3.79
C LEU A 30 12.05 0.30 3.20
N LYS A 31 11.51 -0.61 4.01
CA LYS A 31 11.11 -1.95 3.52
C LYS A 31 10.03 -1.86 2.45
N ILE A 32 9.01 -1.00 2.61
CA ILE A 32 7.98 -0.78 1.60
C ILE A 32 8.61 -0.23 0.31
N SER A 33 9.48 0.76 0.42
CA SER A 33 10.15 1.38 -0.72
C SER A 33 11.02 0.38 -1.47
N LEU A 34 11.87 -0.38 -0.76
CA LEU A 34 12.72 -1.41 -1.34
C LEU A 34 11.95 -2.52 -2.05
N ASN A 35 10.79 -2.93 -1.50
CA ASN A 35 9.95 -3.93 -2.14
C ASN A 35 9.36 -3.46 -3.49
N ILE A 36 9.31 -2.15 -3.73
CA ILE A 36 8.76 -1.55 -4.94
C ILE A 36 9.87 -1.10 -5.89
N LEU A 37 10.88 -0.40 -5.39
CA LEU A 37 11.91 0.27 -6.19
C LEU A 37 13.12 -0.63 -6.45
N GLU A 38 13.38 -1.62 -5.59
CA GLU A 38 14.50 -2.56 -5.69
C GLU A 38 15.89 -1.88 -5.71
N ASP A 39 15.95 -0.57 -5.39
CA ASP A 39 17.16 0.24 -5.28
C ASP A 39 17.23 0.91 -3.91
N MET A 40 18.41 0.88 -3.27
CA MET A 40 18.60 1.40 -1.92
C MET A 40 18.56 2.93 -1.90
N SER A 41 19.25 3.59 -2.84
CA SER A 41 19.33 5.04 -2.91
C SER A 41 17.96 5.67 -3.17
N ASP A 42 17.23 5.13 -4.15
CA ASP A 42 15.87 5.57 -4.47
C ASP A 42 14.92 5.31 -3.32
N SER A 43 15.12 4.23 -2.57
CA SER A 43 14.28 3.89 -1.42
C SER A 43 14.53 4.83 -0.24
N GLU A 44 15.78 5.21 0.03
CA GLU A 44 16.12 6.20 1.06
C GLU A 44 15.56 7.58 0.70
N GLU A 45 15.69 8.00 -0.55
CA GLU A 45 15.08 9.24 -1.03
C GLU A 45 13.55 9.21 -0.88
N ASN A 46 12.91 8.10 -1.27
CA ASN A 46 11.46 7.92 -1.10
C ASN A 46 11.02 8.01 0.37
N VAL A 47 11.84 7.52 1.30
CA VAL A 47 11.57 7.64 2.75
C VAL A 47 11.65 9.10 3.19
N ASN A 48 12.64 9.86 2.72
CA ASN A 48 12.76 11.29 3.02
C ASN A 48 11.57 12.08 2.46
N ASP A 49 11.17 11.80 1.22
CA ASP A 49 9.98 12.39 0.60
C ASP A 49 8.69 12.05 1.37
N THR A 50 8.64 10.84 1.96
CA THR A 50 7.53 10.41 2.81
C THR A 50 7.38 11.31 4.03
N TYR A 51 8.49 11.68 4.68
CA TYR A 51 8.46 12.58 5.83
C TYR A 51 8.03 13.99 5.44
N LEU A 52 8.53 14.53 4.34
CA LEU A 52 8.14 15.84 3.81
C LEU A 52 6.64 15.85 3.45
N ARG A 53 6.15 14.79 2.84
CA ARG A 53 4.73 14.67 2.50
C ARG A 53 3.84 14.54 3.74
N ALA A 54 4.29 13.80 4.75
CA ALA A 54 3.59 13.71 6.03
C ALA A 54 3.52 15.08 6.72
N TRP A 55 4.65 15.81 6.76
CA TRP A 55 4.72 17.17 7.28
C TRP A 55 3.74 18.12 6.59
N SER A 56 3.65 18.05 5.28
CA SER A 56 2.75 18.90 4.50
C SER A 56 1.28 18.51 4.63
N SER A 57 1.00 17.25 4.99
CA SER A 57 -0.36 16.72 5.06
C SER A 57 -0.96 16.77 6.48
N ILE A 58 -0.13 16.89 7.50
CA ILE A 58 -0.54 17.02 8.90
C ILE A 58 -0.04 18.36 9.43
N PRO A 59 -0.91 19.34 9.79
CA PRO A 59 -2.32 19.41 9.48
C PRO A 59 -2.61 19.67 7.99
N PRO A 60 -3.86 19.60 7.48
CA PRO A 60 -5.11 19.45 8.23
C PRO A 60 -5.52 18.00 8.56
N SER A 61 -4.87 17.01 7.97
CA SER A 61 -5.21 15.60 8.23
C SER A 61 -4.85 15.19 9.67
N ARG A 62 -5.78 14.47 10.34
CA ARG A 62 -5.50 13.84 11.64
C ARG A 62 -5.74 12.33 11.53
N PRO A 63 -4.72 11.55 11.13
CA PRO A 63 -4.89 10.12 10.88
C PRO A 63 -5.20 9.34 12.17
N LYS A 64 -6.14 8.39 12.10
CA LYS A 64 -6.42 7.46 13.20
C LYS A 64 -5.29 6.47 13.48
N SER A 65 -4.46 6.19 12.49
CA SER A 65 -3.26 5.34 12.58
C SER A 65 -2.14 6.02 11.82
N LEU A 66 -1.13 6.51 12.52
CA LEU A 66 0.05 7.13 11.93
C LEU A 66 0.80 6.11 11.06
N LYS A 67 0.95 4.88 11.54
CA LYS A 67 1.59 3.79 10.78
C LYS A 67 0.97 3.59 9.41
N ALA A 68 -0.36 3.43 9.34
CA ALA A 68 -1.05 3.21 8.07
C ALA A 68 -0.99 4.46 7.15
N PHE A 69 -1.02 5.66 7.74
CA PHE A 69 -0.91 6.90 6.99
C PHE A 69 0.44 7.06 6.33
N ILE A 70 1.53 6.88 7.08
CA ILE A 70 2.91 6.95 6.58
C ILE A 70 3.18 5.85 5.55
N ALA A 71 2.75 4.61 5.82
CA ALA A 71 2.89 3.49 4.87
C ALA A 71 2.21 3.78 3.53
N ARG A 72 1.01 4.38 3.55
CA ARG A 72 0.30 4.78 2.34
C ARG A 72 1.07 5.84 1.55
N ILE A 73 1.65 6.83 2.22
CA ILE A 73 2.46 7.87 1.56
C ILE A 73 3.69 7.23 0.92
N ALA A 74 4.48 6.46 1.68
CA ALA A 74 5.69 5.79 1.19
C ALA A 74 5.38 4.91 -0.03
N ARG A 75 4.31 4.10 0.04
CA ARG A 75 3.88 3.26 -1.06
C ARG A 75 3.50 4.08 -2.30
N ASN A 76 2.69 5.11 -2.15
CA ASN A 76 2.21 5.91 -3.28
C ASN A 76 3.36 6.65 -3.97
N LEU A 77 4.31 7.20 -3.22
CA LEU A 77 5.50 7.85 -3.77
C LEU A 77 6.37 6.84 -4.52
N ALA A 78 6.63 5.66 -3.92
CA ALA A 78 7.40 4.60 -4.56
C ALA A 78 6.73 4.10 -5.86
N LEU A 79 5.39 3.94 -5.86
CA LEU A 79 4.64 3.57 -7.07
C LEU A 79 4.73 4.60 -8.17
N ASN A 80 4.65 5.88 -7.83
CA ASN A 80 4.76 6.97 -8.81
C ASN A 80 6.17 6.99 -9.43
N ARG A 81 7.22 6.84 -8.60
CA ARG A 81 8.62 6.75 -9.07
C ARG A 81 8.80 5.52 -9.97
N TYR A 82 8.37 4.35 -9.53
CA TYR A 82 8.43 3.12 -10.31
C TYR A 82 7.74 3.25 -11.68
N LYS A 83 6.55 3.87 -11.74
CA LYS A 83 5.83 4.12 -13.00
C LYS A 83 6.61 5.07 -13.92
N ALA A 84 7.21 6.12 -13.39
CA ALA A 84 8.02 7.08 -14.15
C ALA A 84 9.25 6.40 -14.78
N GLU A 85 9.92 5.51 -14.04
CA GLU A 85 11.12 4.81 -14.49
C GLU A 85 10.81 3.66 -15.48
N ARG A 86 9.66 2.97 -15.32
CA ARG A 86 9.25 1.87 -16.20
C ARG A 86 9.10 2.29 -17.66
N THR A 87 8.87 3.56 -17.93
CA THR A 87 8.88 4.12 -19.29
C THR A 87 10.25 3.96 -19.96
N GLN A 88 11.33 3.73 -19.21
CA GLN A 88 12.68 3.62 -19.69
C GLN A 88 13.30 2.20 -19.60
N LYS A 89 12.83 1.31 -18.70
CA LYS A 89 13.44 -0.03 -18.50
C LYS A 89 12.38 -1.12 -18.30
N ARG A 90 12.26 -2.03 -19.28
CA ARG A 90 11.47 -3.28 -19.14
C ARG A 90 12.26 -4.30 -18.30
N GLN A 91 12.08 -4.33 -17.00
CA GLN A 91 12.45 -5.46 -16.15
C GLN A 91 11.23 -5.90 -15.32
N ALA A 92 10.90 -7.20 -15.37
CA ALA A 92 9.81 -7.79 -14.59
C ALA A 92 10.30 -8.01 -13.15
N SER A 93 10.01 -7.08 -12.26
CA SER A 93 10.23 -7.24 -10.82
C SER A 93 9.14 -8.12 -10.18
N ALA A 94 9.41 -8.68 -9.01
CA ALA A 94 8.41 -9.40 -8.21
C ALA A 94 7.19 -8.53 -7.90
N PHE A 95 7.40 -7.21 -7.83
CA PHE A 95 6.35 -6.22 -7.65
C PHE A 95 5.52 -6.00 -8.94
N ALA A 96 6.14 -5.97 -10.13
CA ALA A 96 5.44 -5.89 -11.40
C ALA A 96 4.48 -7.07 -11.58
N VAL A 97 4.92 -8.30 -11.25
CA VAL A 97 4.08 -9.50 -11.23
C VAL A 97 2.89 -9.34 -10.27
N SER A 98 3.12 -8.71 -9.12
CA SER A 98 2.06 -8.44 -8.13
C SER A 98 1.02 -7.43 -8.64
N LEU A 99 1.45 -6.40 -9.36
CA LEU A 99 0.53 -5.45 -10.00
C LEU A 99 -0.25 -6.10 -11.13
N ASP A 100 0.41 -6.86 -12.01
CA ASP A 100 -0.24 -7.56 -13.11
C ASP A 100 -1.31 -8.56 -12.59
N GLU A 101 -1.01 -9.23 -11.46
CA GLU A 101 -1.99 -10.09 -10.78
C GLU A 101 -3.21 -9.32 -10.26
N LEU A 102 -3.02 -8.10 -9.78
CA LEU A 102 -4.09 -7.26 -9.26
C LEU A 102 -4.92 -6.64 -10.39
N ASP A 103 -4.28 -6.24 -11.49
CA ASP A 103 -4.96 -5.67 -12.66
C ASP A 103 -5.98 -6.64 -13.28
N LEU A 104 -5.77 -7.96 -13.12
CA LEU A 104 -6.74 -8.97 -13.57
C LEU A 104 -8.08 -8.94 -12.78
N CYS A 105 -8.11 -8.33 -11.61
CA CYS A 105 -9.27 -8.29 -10.72
C CYS A 105 -9.74 -6.88 -10.35
N THR A 106 -9.10 -5.85 -10.89
CA THR A 106 -9.51 -4.45 -10.72
C THR A 106 -9.94 -3.84 -12.05
N PRO A 107 -10.90 -2.93 -12.07
CA PRO A 107 -11.38 -2.32 -13.31
C PRO A 107 -10.29 -1.42 -13.92
N SER A 108 -10.03 -1.60 -15.22
CA SER A 108 -9.05 -0.82 -15.98
C SER A 108 -9.59 0.56 -16.41
N ARG A 109 -10.87 0.82 -16.25
CA ARG A 109 -11.57 2.03 -16.73
C ARG A 109 -12.08 2.95 -15.63
N VAL A 110 -11.55 2.85 -14.41
CA VAL A 110 -11.87 3.86 -13.39
C VAL A 110 -11.26 5.17 -13.82
N ASN A 111 -12.08 6.19 -14.01
CA ASN A 111 -11.60 7.52 -14.32
C ASN A 111 -10.82 8.07 -13.10
N ILE A 112 -9.49 8.11 -13.21
CA ILE A 112 -8.61 8.53 -12.10
C ILE A 112 -8.85 10.02 -11.74
N GLU A 113 -9.47 10.79 -12.63
CA GLU A 113 -9.83 12.19 -12.42
C GLU A 113 -11.13 12.36 -11.61
N ASP A 114 -11.94 11.30 -11.48
CA ASP A 114 -13.13 11.31 -10.65
C ASP A 114 -12.83 10.82 -9.23
N GLU A 115 -12.60 11.76 -8.32
CA GLU A 115 -12.33 11.48 -6.90
C GLU A 115 -13.47 10.70 -6.22
N MET A 116 -14.70 10.89 -6.68
CA MET A 116 -15.89 10.20 -6.14
C MET A 116 -15.89 8.71 -6.54
N GLU A 117 -15.59 8.40 -7.79
CA GLU A 117 -15.51 7.03 -8.29
C GLU A 117 -14.38 6.26 -7.62
N MET A 118 -13.20 6.90 -7.45
CA MET A 118 -12.07 6.33 -6.73
C MET A 118 -12.37 6.09 -5.24
N ALA A 119 -13.08 7.01 -4.60
CA ALA A 119 -13.49 6.85 -3.21
C ALA A 119 -14.49 5.71 -3.05
N HIS A 120 -15.44 5.57 -3.97
CA HIS A 120 -16.40 4.48 -3.99
C HIS A 120 -15.74 3.13 -4.23
N LEU A 121 -14.85 3.00 -5.21
CA LEU A 121 -14.07 1.78 -5.46
C LEU A 121 -13.24 1.38 -4.23
N SER A 122 -12.56 2.33 -3.61
CA SER A 122 -11.78 2.09 -2.39
C SER A 122 -12.64 1.57 -1.25
N LYS A 123 -13.86 2.11 -1.10
CA LYS A 123 -14.83 1.64 -0.13
C LYS A 123 -15.29 0.22 -0.44
N CYS A 124 -15.66 -0.09 -1.68
CA CYS A 124 -16.09 -1.42 -2.11
C CYS A 124 -14.99 -2.47 -1.82
N ILE A 125 -13.74 -2.17 -2.16
CA ILE A 125 -12.60 -3.08 -1.87
C ILE A 125 -12.45 -3.28 -0.36
N SER A 126 -12.56 -2.21 0.43
CA SER A 126 -12.45 -2.28 1.88
C SER A 126 -13.56 -3.13 2.51
N ASP A 127 -14.80 -2.91 2.08
CA ASP A 127 -15.99 -3.66 2.53
C ASP A 127 -15.89 -5.14 2.15
N PHE A 128 -15.41 -5.44 0.94
CA PHE A 128 -15.13 -6.82 0.51
C PHE A 128 -14.09 -7.49 1.41
N LEU A 129 -12.96 -6.82 1.65
CA LEU A 129 -11.87 -7.37 2.47
C LEU A 129 -12.30 -7.58 3.92
N TYR A 130 -13.16 -6.70 4.44
CA TYR A 130 -13.69 -6.84 5.80
C TYR A 130 -14.51 -8.13 5.97
N ARG A 131 -15.21 -8.59 4.92
CA ARG A 131 -16.00 -9.82 4.90
C ARG A 131 -15.16 -11.10 4.71
N GLN A 132 -13.86 -10.98 4.37
CA GLN A 132 -12.99 -12.15 4.25
C GLN A 132 -12.51 -12.62 5.63
N SER A 133 -12.03 -13.88 5.69
CA SER A 133 -11.35 -14.35 6.90
C SER A 133 -10.14 -13.49 7.24
N THR A 134 -9.79 -13.42 8.53
CA THR A 134 -8.64 -12.64 9.00
C THR A 134 -7.36 -12.98 8.24
N ASP A 135 -7.09 -14.26 8.02
CA ASP A 135 -5.91 -14.72 7.27
C ASP A 135 -5.93 -14.22 5.82
N ALA A 136 -7.05 -14.42 5.11
CA ALA A 136 -7.15 -14.01 3.70
C ALA A 136 -7.01 -12.51 3.54
N ARG A 137 -7.65 -11.72 4.43
CA ARG A 137 -7.53 -10.26 4.45
C ARG A 137 -6.10 -9.81 4.74
N SER A 138 -5.47 -10.39 5.78
CA SER A 138 -4.11 -10.02 6.17
C SER A 138 -3.10 -10.36 5.09
N ILE A 139 -3.17 -11.55 4.48
CA ILE A 139 -2.31 -11.97 3.37
C ILE A 139 -2.50 -11.02 2.17
N PHE A 140 -3.74 -10.68 1.83
CA PHE A 140 -4.04 -9.77 0.73
C PHE A 140 -3.45 -8.37 0.97
N VAL A 141 -3.66 -7.80 2.16
CA VAL A 141 -3.12 -6.50 2.54
C VAL A 141 -1.59 -6.51 2.55
N CYS A 142 -0.96 -7.55 3.12
CA CYS A 142 0.50 -7.67 3.09
C CYS A 142 1.04 -7.70 1.66
N ARG A 143 0.41 -8.48 0.77
CA ARG A 143 0.87 -8.62 -0.61
C ARG A 143 0.69 -7.36 -1.45
N TYR A 144 -0.52 -6.77 -1.43
CA TYR A 144 -0.89 -5.70 -2.37
C TYR A 144 -0.80 -4.29 -1.79
N PHE A 145 -0.93 -4.13 -0.49
CA PHE A 145 -0.80 -2.82 0.15
C PHE A 145 0.62 -2.58 0.68
N TYR A 146 1.22 -3.57 1.34
CA TYR A 146 2.59 -3.46 1.87
C TYR A 146 3.67 -4.00 0.93
N CYS A 147 3.28 -4.53 -0.22
CA CYS A 147 4.18 -5.05 -1.26
C CYS A 147 5.15 -6.13 -0.75
N GLU A 148 4.73 -6.92 0.26
CA GLU A 148 5.55 -7.98 0.82
C GLU A 148 5.71 -9.15 -0.17
N SER A 149 6.89 -9.78 -0.16
CA SER A 149 7.10 -11.01 -0.90
C SER A 149 6.29 -12.17 -0.31
N ILE A 150 6.06 -13.23 -1.09
CA ILE A 150 5.41 -14.46 -0.60
C ILE A 150 6.25 -15.08 0.51
N GLU A 151 7.58 -14.97 0.43
CA GLU A 151 8.52 -15.43 1.47
C GLU A 151 8.30 -14.68 2.78
N ASP A 152 8.29 -13.35 2.76
CA ASP A 152 8.05 -12.53 3.95
C ASP A 152 6.70 -12.84 4.61
N ILE A 153 5.66 -13.01 3.78
CA ILE A 153 4.32 -13.39 4.26
C ILE A 153 4.33 -14.79 4.88
N SER A 154 5.07 -15.73 4.26
CA SER A 154 5.26 -17.10 4.75
C SER A 154 5.90 -17.10 6.15
N VAL A 155 7.00 -16.37 6.30
CA VAL A 155 7.69 -16.23 7.59
C VAL A 155 6.79 -15.58 8.65
N ARG A 156 6.07 -14.51 8.27
CA ARG A 156 5.21 -13.76 9.20
C ARG A 156 4.04 -14.57 9.74
N PHE A 157 3.38 -15.35 8.90
CA PHE A 157 2.15 -16.07 9.26
C PHE A 157 2.35 -17.57 9.53
N GLY A 158 3.54 -18.11 9.27
CA GLY A 158 3.82 -19.53 9.39
C GLY A 158 3.06 -20.41 8.37
N PHE A 159 2.69 -19.83 7.21
CA PHE A 159 1.98 -20.56 6.16
C PHE A 159 2.91 -20.96 5.03
N SER A 160 2.64 -22.11 4.39
CA SER A 160 3.37 -22.52 3.20
C SER A 160 3.13 -21.55 2.02
N HIS A 161 4.10 -21.41 1.13
CA HIS A 161 3.97 -20.61 -0.10
C HIS A 161 2.75 -21.02 -0.93
N SER A 162 2.47 -22.34 -0.99
CA SER A 162 1.31 -22.86 -1.72
C SER A 162 -0.01 -22.38 -1.11
N LYS A 163 -0.13 -22.40 0.24
CA LYS A 163 -1.30 -21.87 0.94
C LYS A 163 -1.49 -20.39 0.66
N ILE A 164 -0.42 -19.59 0.70
CA ILE A 164 -0.48 -18.15 0.45
C ILE A 164 -0.93 -17.88 -0.99
N LYS A 165 -0.28 -18.51 -1.99
CA LYS A 165 -0.62 -18.37 -3.41
C LYS A 165 -2.07 -18.73 -3.69
N SER A 166 -2.55 -19.88 -3.17
CA SER A 166 -3.93 -20.31 -3.36
C SER A 166 -4.95 -19.41 -2.65
N THR A 167 -4.60 -18.83 -1.50
CA THR A 167 -5.44 -17.86 -0.77
C THR A 167 -5.54 -16.56 -1.55
N LEU A 168 -4.42 -16.02 -2.05
CA LEU A 168 -4.40 -14.82 -2.89
C LEU A 168 -5.23 -15.02 -4.16
N MET A 169 -5.04 -16.13 -4.87
CA MET A 169 -5.79 -16.45 -6.09
C MET A 169 -7.31 -16.46 -5.81
N ARG A 170 -7.75 -17.20 -4.78
CA ARG A 170 -9.17 -17.27 -4.41
C ARG A 170 -9.73 -15.92 -4.00
N THR A 171 -8.95 -15.11 -3.27
CA THR A 171 -9.39 -13.79 -2.82
C THR A 171 -9.54 -12.84 -4.02
N ARG A 172 -8.61 -12.86 -4.99
CA ARG A 172 -8.72 -12.08 -6.24
C ARG A 172 -9.95 -12.47 -7.05
N THR A 173 -10.18 -13.77 -7.24
CA THR A 173 -11.38 -14.26 -7.98
C THR A 173 -12.67 -13.78 -7.33
N LYS A 174 -12.76 -13.86 -6.00
CA LYS A 174 -13.92 -13.35 -5.26
C LYS A 174 -14.05 -11.83 -5.34
N LEU A 175 -12.95 -11.09 -5.28
CA LEU A 175 -12.93 -9.63 -5.42
C LEU A 175 -13.46 -9.22 -6.79
N LYS A 176 -12.97 -9.85 -7.87
CA LYS A 176 -13.44 -9.59 -9.22
C LYS A 176 -14.96 -9.80 -9.34
N ALA A 177 -15.46 -10.95 -8.87
CA ALA A 177 -16.89 -11.25 -8.89
C ALA A 177 -17.71 -10.27 -8.03
N TYR A 178 -17.16 -9.79 -6.93
CA TYR A 178 -17.79 -8.76 -6.10
C TYR A 178 -17.87 -7.43 -6.83
N LEU A 179 -16.76 -6.96 -7.41
CA LEU A 179 -16.70 -5.70 -8.15
C LEU A 179 -17.57 -5.73 -9.43
N GLN A 180 -17.70 -6.90 -10.08
CA GLN A 180 -18.65 -7.07 -11.19
C GLN A 180 -20.10 -6.80 -10.74
N LYS A 181 -20.51 -7.28 -9.56
CA LYS A 181 -21.85 -7.02 -9.01
C LYS A 181 -22.06 -5.56 -8.62
N GLU A 182 -20.98 -4.86 -8.27
CA GLU A 182 -21.02 -3.41 -7.97
C GLU A 182 -20.93 -2.54 -9.25
N GLY A 183 -20.95 -3.16 -10.45
CA GLY A 183 -21.00 -2.47 -11.73
C GLY A 183 -19.66 -1.99 -12.28
N TYR A 184 -18.53 -2.46 -11.73
CA TYR A 184 -17.20 -2.05 -12.18
C TYR A 184 -16.66 -2.76 -13.42
N PHE A 185 -17.34 -3.80 -13.91
CA PHE A 185 -16.97 -4.52 -15.12
C PHE A 185 -18.21 -4.66 -15.99
N GLU A 186 -18.13 -4.24 -17.24
CA GLU A 186 -19.10 -4.59 -18.26
C GLU A 186 -18.98 -6.08 -18.59
N GLU A 187 -20.11 -6.74 -18.89
CA GLU A 187 -20.15 -8.14 -19.34
C GLU A 187 -19.47 -8.34 -20.70
#